data_f56220046a5a54c7daed209cc2d8f14e
#
_entry.id   f56220046a5a54c7daed209cc2d8f14e
#
_cell.length_a   1.000
_cell.length_b   1.000
_cell.length_c   1.000
_cell.angle_alpha   90.00
_cell.angle_beta   90.00
_cell.angle_gamma   90.00
#
_symmetry.space_group_name_H-M   'P 1'
#
loop_
_entity.id
_entity.type
_entity.pdbx_description
1 polymer ?
#
loop_
_entity_poly.entity_id
_entity_poly.type
_entity_poly.pdbx_seq_one_letter_code
_entity_poly.pdbx_strand_id
1 'polypeptide(L)'
;SITFGWFLPTSGDSTCLADPAQRLPQSRALFDEVVDVVDGGGFSYMLMPVNATCWEATVVGSYYAARTKNIAPLIALRSGYCNPVLSAKMYATLDQLSGGRLCINLIAGMNDDDTRADGVPDTKEVRYEKMDEEVQIMKALWAAAGPIDHQGKHYQISALMEPKPLQAPHPPFFLGGGSDQALEISAKHSTVHLFWGDRPAGIAEKIKDVRARAAKYGRADQIQFGMRLQIVCRETEEEAWAAAERLIAGATKFELANMHGGQASAEGIRRTSAANRDVWRLLEESGNSLKIHPHLWTGISMVRSGAGVAVVGNPEQVAATLDEFVDAGCTSFCLSGYPHADAARIFADRVLPYFQGRMSESIPRAA
;
A
#
# COMPACT_ATOMS: atom_id res chain seq x y z
N SER A 1 4.75 -7.64 -17.41
CA SER A 1 4.64 -8.61 -16.31
C SER A 1 3.89 -8.00 -15.14
N ILE A 2 3.04 -8.78 -14.48
CA ILE A 2 2.18 -8.34 -13.39
C ILE A 2 2.70 -8.89 -12.08
N THR A 3 2.69 -8.07 -11.01
CA THR A 3 3.04 -8.50 -9.65
C THR A 3 1.82 -8.39 -8.73
N PHE A 4 1.63 -9.40 -7.90
CA PHE A 4 0.60 -9.42 -6.87
C PHE A 4 1.26 -9.46 -5.50
N GLY A 5 0.86 -8.55 -4.64
CA GLY A 5 1.26 -8.51 -3.24
C GLY A 5 0.05 -8.61 -2.32
N TRP A 6 0.30 -8.96 -1.08
CA TRP A 6 -0.71 -9.08 -0.05
C TRP A 6 -0.41 -8.17 1.14
N PHE A 7 -1.42 -7.82 1.90
CA PHE A 7 -1.31 -6.99 3.09
C PHE A 7 -1.25 -7.87 4.34
N LEU A 8 -0.28 -7.63 5.22
CA LEU A 8 -0.21 -8.29 6.52
C LEU A 8 -1.02 -7.52 7.58
N PRO A 9 -2.05 -8.10 8.19
CA PRO A 9 -2.94 -7.40 9.12
C PRO A 9 -2.32 -7.24 10.52
N THR A 10 -1.26 -6.45 10.65
CA THR A 10 -0.52 -6.28 11.91
C THR A 10 -1.26 -5.47 12.97
N SER A 11 -2.41 -4.91 12.65
CA SER A 11 -3.37 -4.32 13.60
C SER A 11 -4.52 -5.24 13.97
N GLY A 12 -4.52 -6.48 13.49
CA GLY A 12 -5.57 -7.46 13.65
C GLY A 12 -6.43 -7.67 12.40
N ASP A 13 -7.30 -8.66 12.44
CA ASP A 13 -8.17 -9.08 11.35
C ASP A 13 -9.64 -9.09 11.80
N SER A 14 -10.56 -9.47 10.93
CA SER A 14 -11.99 -9.56 11.27
C SER A 14 -12.75 -10.44 10.30
N THR A 15 -13.89 -10.97 10.76
CA THR A 15 -14.91 -11.59 9.91
C THR A 15 -16.10 -10.67 9.63
N CYS A 16 -16.23 -9.58 10.41
CA CYS A 16 -17.19 -8.49 10.18
C CYS A 16 -16.59 -7.19 10.73
N LEU A 17 -16.26 -6.25 9.85
CA LEU A 17 -15.57 -5.02 10.20
C LEU A 17 -16.43 -4.05 11.04
N ALA A 18 -17.76 -4.12 10.90
CA ALA A 18 -18.70 -3.29 11.64
C ALA A 18 -18.97 -3.81 13.06
N ASP A 19 -18.62 -5.06 13.36
CA ASP A 19 -18.84 -5.68 14.66
C ASP A 19 -17.52 -5.91 15.41
N PRO A 20 -17.23 -5.13 16.47
CA PRO A 20 -16.02 -5.31 17.27
C PRO A 20 -15.88 -6.72 17.90
N ALA A 21 -16.98 -7.43 18.12
CA ALA A 21 -16.96 -8.79 18.66
C ALA A 21 -16.40 -9.83 17.65
N GLN A 22 -16.39 -9.50 16.37
CA GLN A 22 -15.84 -10.33 15.30
C GLN A 22 -14.37 -10.04 15.01
N ARG A 23 -13.75 -9.17 15.78
CA ARG A 23 -12.34 -8.84 15.62
C ARG A 23 -11.45 -10.02 16.01
N LEU A 24 -10.48 -10.32 15.16
CA LEU A 24 -9.37 -11.24 15.43
C LEU A 24 -8.15 -10.41 15.87
N PRO A 25 -7.76 -10.45 17.15
CA PRO A 25 -6.68 -9.61 17.64
C PRO A 25 -5.34 -9.98 17.00
N GLN A 26 -4.46 -8.99 16.90
CA GLN A 26 -3.13 -9.21 16.38
C GLN A 26 -2.35 -10.21 17.25
N SER A 27 -1.73 -11.17 16.59
CA SER A 27 -0.88 -12.17 17.21
C SER A 27 0.13 -12.73 16.21
N ARG A 28 1.22 -13.29 16.72
CA ARG A 28 2.17 -13.98 15.86
C ARG A 28 1.51 -15.13 15.09
N ALA A 29 0.63 -15.89 15.73
CA ALA A 29 -0.07 -16.99 15.08
C ALA A 29 -0.93 -16.54 13.90
N LEU A 30 -1.65 -15.42 14.04
CA LEU A 30 -2.41 -14.80 12.96
C LEU A 30 -1.49 -14.41 11.79
N PHE A 31 -0.35 -13.80 12.10
CA PHE A 31 0.59 -13.36 11.07
C PHE A 31 1.28 -14.54 10.39
N ASP A 32 1.72 -15.55 11.15
CA ASP A 32 2.34 -16.76 10.63
C ASP A 32 1.41 -17.44 9.60
N GLU A 33 0.11 -17.56 9.90
CA GLU A 33 -0.87 -18.15 8.98
C GLU A 33 -0.98 -17.36 7.66
N VAL A 34 -1.08 -16.03 7.73
CA VAL A 34 -1.16 -15.19 6.53
C VAL A 34 0.13 -15.28 5.72
N VAL A 35 1.29 -15.21 6.38
CA VAL A 35 2.61 -15.27 5.73
C VAL A 35 2.82 -16.61 5.04
N ASP A 36 2.48 -17.73 5.69
CA ASP A 36 2.64 -19.07 5.11
C ASP A 36 1.81 -19.22 3.83
N VAL A 37 0.55 -18.74 3.84
CA VAL A 37 -0.30 -18.76 2.64
C VAL A 37 0.27 -17.89 1.53
N VAL A 38 0.77 -16.71 1.85
CA VAL A 38 1.25 -15.74 0.84
C VAL A 38 2.60 -16.16 0.28
N ASP A 39 3.55 -16.62 1.11
CA ASP A 39 4.86 -17.07 0.65
C ASP A 39 4.77 -18.33 -0.23
N GLY A 40 3.80 -19.23 0.05
CA GLY A 40 3.55 -20.42 -0.76
C GLY A 40 2.58 -20.22 -1.92
N GLY A 41 1.81 -19.12 -1.93
CA GLY A 41 0.67 -18.90 -2.83
C GLY A 41 0.99 -18.20 -4.15
N GLY A 42 2.26 -17.89 -4.45
CA GLY A 42 2.65 -17.25 -5.72
C GLY A 42 2.56 -15.72 -5.71
N PHE A 43 2.45 -15.09 -4.55
CA PHE A 43 2.55 -13.65 -4.42
C PHE A 43 4.01 -13.18 -4.50
N SER A 44 4.22 -11.96 -5.00
CA SER A 44 5.55 -11.37 -5.18
C SER A 44 6.06 -10.61 -3.97
N TYR A 45 5.15 -9.99 -3.20
CA TYR A 45 5.51 -9.17 -2.03
C TYR A 45 4.42 -9.15 -0.97
N MET A 46 4.78 -8.72 0.23
CA MET A 46 3.84 -8.52 1.34
C MET A 46 4.07 -7.16 2.00
N LEU A 47 3.00 -6.37 2.08
CA LEU A 47 3.03 -5.07 2.73
C LEU A 47 2.95 -5.22 4.25
N MET A 48 3.98 -4.72 4.95
CA MET A 48 4.01 -4.49 6.39
C MET A 48 3.53 -3.05 6.65
N PRO A 49 2.28 -2.87 7.09
CA PRO A 49 1.68 -1.53 7.23
C PRO A 49 2.17 -0.80 8.48
N VAL A 50 1.87 0.50 8.53
CA VAL A 50 2.14 1.35 9.69
C VAL A 50 0.93 2.20 10.04
N ASN A 51 0.50 2.14 11.29
CA ASN A 51 -0.42 3.06 11.96
C ASN A 51 -0.28 2.89 13.48
N ALA A 52 -1.05 3.62 14.26
CA ALA A 52 -0.98 3.59 15.73
C ALA A 52 -1.24 2.22 16.36
N THR A 53 -1.95 1.32 15.69
CA THR A 53 -2.34 -0.01 16.20
C THR A 53 -1.61 -1.17 15.54
N CYS A 54 -0.81 -0.91 14.49
CA CYS A 54 0.04 -1.92 13.87
C CYS A 54 1.24 -2.26 14.75
N TRP A 55 1.68 -3.52 14.70
CA TRP A 55 3.03 -3.83 15.15
C TRP A 55 4.05 -3.12 14.25
N GLU A 56 5.23 -2.78 14.81
CA GLU A 56 6.22 -1.98 14.09
C GLU A 56 6.69 -2.66 12.81
N ALA A 57 6.59 -1.94 11.70
CA ALA A 57 6.71 -2.52 10.36
C ALA A 57 8.11 -3.07 10.05
N THR A 58 9.18 -2.38 10.49
CA THR A 58 10.56 -2.80 10.20
C THR A 58 10.93 -4.04 11.01
N VAL A 59 10.50 -4.11 12.27
CA VAL A 59 10.74 -5.27 13.13
C VAL A 59 9.98 -6.49 12.61
N VAL A 60 8.70 -6.34 12.29
CA VAL A 60 7.86 -7.40 11.71
C VAL A 60 8.42 -7.86 10.36
N GLY A 61 8.77 -6.90 9.49
CA GLY A 61 9.33 -7.18 8.17
C GLY A 61 10.67 -7.92 8.25
N SER A 62 11.54 -7.56 9.20
CA SER A 62 12.83 -8.24 9.42
C SER A 62 12.61 -9.68 9.90
N TYR A 63 11.67 -9.90 10.81
CA TYR A 63 11.33 -11.23 11.30
C TYR A 63 10.83 -12.14 10.17
N TYR A 64 9.92 -11.65 9.34
CA TYR A 64 9.38 -12.45 8.24
C TYR A 64 10.32 -12.55 7.04
N ALA A 65 11.19 -11.58 6.78
CA ALA A 65 12.24 -11.70 5.78
C ALA A 65 13.15 -12.92 6.02
N ALA A 66 13.44 -13.22 7.29
CA ALA A 66 14.23 -14.39 7.68
C ALA A 66 13.47 -15.73 7.59
N ARG A 67 12.14 -15.70 7.59
CA ARG A 67 11.27 -16.89 7.61
C ARG A 67 10.68 -17.25 6.25
N THR A 68 10.70 -16.33 5.31
CA THR A 68 10.14 -16.48 3.95
C THR A 68 11.22 -16.69 2.92
N LYS A 69 10.85 -17.28 1.79
CA LYS A 69 11.78 -17.56 0.68
C LYS A 69 11.42 -16.83 -0.59
N ASN A 70 10.13 -16.62 -0.85
CA ASN A 70 9.62 -16.17 -2.14
C ASN A 70 9.20 -14.69 -2.10
N ILE A 71 8.44 -14.29 -1.09
CA ILE A 71 7.90 -12.92 -1.01
C ILE A 71 8.95 -11.90 -0.61
N ALA A 72 8.82 -10.71 -1.20
CA ALA A 72 9.57 -9.54 -0.80
C ALA A 72 8.84 -8.81 0.35
N PRO A 73 9.49 -8.49 1.46
CA PRO A 73 8.91 -7.61 2.48
C PRO A 73 8.83 -6.18 1.93
N LEU A 74 7.62 -5.66 1.77
CA LEU A 74 7.35 -4.26 1.45
C LEU A 74 7.09 -3.51 2.75
N ILE A 75 8.10 -2.83 3.27
CA ILE A 75 8.08 -2.23 4.61
C ILE A 75 7.66 -0.77 4.54
N ALA A 76 6.64 -0.41 5.31
CA ALA A 76 6.21 0.97 5.43
C ALA A 76 7.23 1.79 6.22
N LEU A 77 7.72 2.87 5.63
CA LEU A 77 8.63 3.85 6.21
C LEU A 77 7.93 5.20 6.34
N ARG A 78 7.70 5.66 7.57
CA ARG A 78 7.17 7.00 7.86
C ARG A 78 8.29 8.04 7.85
N SER A 79 8.14 9.08 7.02
CA SER A 79 9.05 10.22 7.01
C SER A 79 9.01 11.01 8.31
N GLY A 80 10.17 11.46 8.76
CA GLY A 80 10.34 12.24 9.98
C GLY A 80 10.38 11.44 11.29
N TYR A 81 10.17 10.11 11.24
CA TYR A 81 10.20 9.25 12.44
C TYR A 81 11.57 8.69 12.77
N CYS A 82 12.45 8.60 11.79
CA CYS A 82 13.78 8.05 11.97
C CYS A 82 14.82 8.93 11.25
N ASN A 83 16.02 9.01 11.82
CA ASN A 83 17.14 9.66 11.13
C ASN A 83 17.44 8.95 9.81
N PRO A 84 17.58 9.67 8.69
CA PRO A 84 17.75 9.06 7.36
C PRO A 84 19.02 8.22 7.20
N VAL A 85 20.10 8.51 7.96
CA VAL A 85 21.31 7.68 7.95
C VAL A 85 21.03 6.33 8.62
N LEU A 86 20.28 6.33 9.74
CA LEU A 86 19.88 5.10 10.40
C LEU A 86 18.91 4.31 9.52
N SER A 87 17.93 4.96 8.88
CA SER A 87 17.01 4.31 7.93
C SER A 87 17.78 3.67 6.78
N ALA A 88 18.73 4.39 6.17
CA ALA A 88 19.55 3.85 5.09
C ALA A 88 20.33 2.60 5.53
N LYS A 89 20.91 2.63 6.74
CA LYS A 89 21.63 1.48 7.31
C LYS A 89 20.71 0.29 7.57
N MET A 90 19.56 0.52 8.21
CA MET A 90 18.60 -0.53 8.54
C MET A 90 18.12 -1.24 7.28
N TYR A 91 17.72 -0.49 6.27
CA TYR A 91 17.18 -1.06 5.03
C TYR A 91 18.26 -1.71 4.17
N ALA A 92 19.46 -1.19 4.10
CA ALA A 92 20.57 -1.87 3.44
C ALA A 92 20.93 -3.19 4.15
N THR A 93 20.92 -3.19 5.49
CA THR A 93 21.12 -4.41 6.29
C THR A 93 20.03 -5.44 6.01
N LEU A 94 18.78 -5.01 6.00
CA LEU A 94 17.65 -5.90 5.72
C LEU A 94 17.67 -6.44 4.29
N ASP A 95 18.08 -5.61 3.34
CA ASP A 95 18.25 -6.06 1.95
C ASP A 95 19.31 -7.15 1.83
N GLN A 96 20.44 -7.00 2.53
CA GLN A 96 21.47 -8.05 2.64
C GLN A 96 20.92 -9.34 3.27
N LEU A 97 20.23 -9.22 4.42
CA LEU A 97 19.68 -10.36 5.16
C LEU A 97 18.54 -11.07 4.42
N SER A 98 17.78 -10.35 3.62
CA SER A 98 16.69 -10.91 2.80
C SER A 98 17.16 -11.47 1.46
N GLY A 99 18.45 -11.33 1.12
CA GLY A 99 18.98 -11.74 -0.19
C GLY A 99 18.49 -10.87 -1.35
N GLY A 100 18.35 -9.55 -1.13
CA GLY A 100 17.94 -8.59 -2.15
C GLY A 100 16.44 -8.60 -2.47
N ARG A 101 15.60 -8.89 -1.47
CA ARG A 101 14.13 -8.92 -1.63
C ARG A 101 13.40 -7.72 -1.03
N LEU A 102 14.10 -6.82 -0.35
CA LEU A 102 13.46 -5.66 0.29
C LEU A 102 12.77 -4.74 -0.70
N CYS A 103 11.57 -4.28 -0.33
CA CYS A 103 10.89 -3.12 -0.91
C CYS A 103 10.54 -2.13 0.19
N ILE A 104 10.48 -0.84 -0.12
CA ILE A 104 10.20 0.23 0.84
C ILE A 104 8.96 0.99 0.41
N ASN A 105 7.95 1.06 1.28
CA ASN A 105 6.74 1.83 1.05
C ASN A 105 6.79 3.16 1.80
N LEU A 106 6.95 4.25 1.08
CA LEU A 106 7.06 5.60 1.64
C LEU A 106 5.71 6.10 2.14
N ILE A 107 5.64 6.54 3.40
CA ILE A 107 4.42 6.98 4.06
C ILE A 107 4.63 8.37 4.67
N ALA A 108 3.83 9.35 4.25
CA ALA A 108 3.83 10.68 4.86
C ALA A 108 2.93 10.80 6.10
N GLY A 109 2.04 9.82 6.31
CA GLY A 109 1.00 9.86 7.33
C GLY A 109 -0.33 10.40 6.81
N MET A 110 -1.46 9.96 7.41
CA MET A 110 -2.80 10.27 6.91
C MET A 110 -3.24 11.69 7.27
N ASN A 111 -2.97 12.12 8.48
CA ASN A 111 -3.32 13.46 8.97
C ASN A 111 -2.29 13.97 9.99
N ASP A 112 -2.34 15.26 10.28
CA ASP A 112 -1.39 15.93 11.18
C ASP A 112 -1.63 15.58 12.66
N ASP A 113 -2.87 15.23 13.02
CA ASP A 113 -3.20 14.90 14.41
C ASP A 113 -2.60 13.57 14.83
N ASP A 114 -2.63 12.56 13.92
CA ASP A 114 -2.02 11.26 14.17
C ASP A 114 -0.49 11.37 14.37
N THR A 115 0.18 12.12 13.49
CA THR A 115 1.63 12.29 13.59
C THR A 115 2.04 13.13 14.79
N ARG A 116 1.23 14.15 15.14
CA ARG A 116 1.45 14.95 16.35
C ARG A 116 1.28 14.13 17.63
N ALA A 117 0.32 13.19 17.66
CA ALA A 117 0.13 12.28 18.78
C ALA A 117 1.35 11.37 19.00
N ASP A 118 2.06 11.02 17.94
CA ASP A 118 3.32 10.27 18.00
C ASP A 118 4.55 11.16 18.30
N GLY A 119 4.36 12.46 18.55
CA GLY A 119 5.45 13.41 18.82
C GLY A 119 6.14 13.97 17.58
N VAL A 120 5.55 13.81 16.40
CA VAL A 120 6.03 14.40 15.14
C VAL A 120 5.12 15.57 14.77
N PRO A 121 5.50 16.82 15.10
CA PRO A 121 4.61 17.99 14.97
C PRO A 121 4.56 18.56 13.54
N ASP A 122 5.28 17.97 12.61
CA ASP A 122 5.37 18.45 11.24
C ASP A 122 4.01 18.45 10.53
N THR A 123 3.73 19.50 9.76
CA THR A 123 2.60 19.50 8.85
C THR A 123 2.79 18.51 7.71
N LYS A 124 1.72 18.19 7.01
CA LYS A 124 1.79 17.28 5.87
C LYS A 124 2.77 17.74 4.80
N GLU A 125 2.82 19.04 4.53
CA GLU A 125 3.75 19.64 3.57
C GLU A 125 5.20 19.39 4.00
N VAL A 126 5.52 19.66 5.27
CA VAL A 126 6.88 19.45 5.83
C VAL A 126 7.25 17.96 5.81
N ARG A 127 6.31 17.06 6.08
CA ARG A 127 6.59 15.62 6.00
C ARG A 127 6.91 15.15 4.57
N TYR A 128 6.27 15.71 3.54
CA TYR A 128 6.64 15.41 2.14
C TYR A 128 7.99 16.04 1.76
N GLU A 129 8.30 17.25 2.21
CA GLU A 129 9.63 17.84 2.01
C GLU A 129 10.72 16.99 2.66
N LYS A 130 10.50 16.54 3.90
CA LYS A 130 11.41 15.62 4.58
C LYS A 130 11.54 14.29 3.85
N MET A 131 10.44 13.72 3.36
CA MET A 131 10.46 12.48 2.57
C MET A 131 11.34 12.61 1.33
N ASP A 132 11.21 13.71 0.58
CA ASP A 132 12.07 13.97 -0.58
C ASP A 132 13.55 13.99 -0.20
N GLU A 133 13.88 14.70 0.86
CA GLU A 133 15.26 14.84 1.34
C GLU A 133 15.81 13.53 1.93
N GLU A 134 15.02 12.80 2.71
CA GLU A 134 15.35 11.49 3.27
C GLU A 134 15.66 10.45 2.18
N VAL A 135 14.85 10.40 1.12
CA VAL A 135 15.08 9.48 0.00
C VAL A 135 16.36 9.85 -0.76
N GLN A 136 16.63 11.13 -0.96
CA GLN A 136 17.88 11.59 -1.59
C GLN A 136 19.09 11.17 -0.74
N ILE A 137 19.04 11.37 0.57
CA ILE A 137 20.11 10.97 1.50
C ILE A 137 20.33 9.46 1.47
N MET A 138 19.26 8.66 1.56
CA MET A 138 19.38 7.20 1.51
C MET A 138 20.02 6.74 0.20
N LYS A 139 19.56 7.25 -0.95
CA LYS A 139 20.13 6.91 -2.26
C LYS A 139 21.61 7.32 -2.36
N ALA A 140 21.97 8.50 -1.87
CA ALA A 140 23.35 8.97 -1.88
C ALA A 140 24.25 8.08 -1.00
N LEU A 141 23.80 7.70 0.19
CA LEU A 141 24.53 6.80 1.10
C LEU A 141 24.71 5.39 0.50
N TRP A 142 23.70 4.87 -0.20
CA TRP A 142 23.78 3.56 -0.84
C TRP A 142 24.72 3.54 -2.05
N ALA A 143 24.77 4.64 -2.81
CA ALA A 143 25.60 4.73 -4.03
C ALA A 143 27.06 5.10 -3.74
N ALA A 144 27.33 5.84 -2.67
CA ALA A 144 28.66 6.40 -2.41
C ALA A 144 29.68 5.35 -1.95
N ALA A 145 30.87 5.38 -2.51
CA ALA A 145 32.01 4.58 -2.06
C ALA A 145 32.69 5.14 -0.79
N GLY A 146 32.40 6.39 -0.42
CA GLY A 146 32.98 7.11 0.70
C GLY A 146 31.95 7.95 1.45
N PRO A 147 32.40 8.86 2.34
CA PRO A 147 31.50 9.77 3.04
C PRO A 147 30.73 10.66 2.07
N ILE A 148 29.48 10.97 2.43
CA ILE A 148 28.69 12.01 1.77
C ILE A 148 28.57 13.23 2.68
N ASP A 149 28.45 14.41 2.08
CA ASP A 149 28.09 15.64 2.77
C ASP A 149 26.79 16.18 2.15
N HIS A 150 25.73 16.26 2.99
CA HIS A 150 24.41 16.71 2.59
C HIS A 150 24.03 17.93 3.41
N GLN A 151 23.77 19.04 2.74
CA GLN A 151 23.35 20.31 3.33
C GLN A 151 21.96 20.66 2.79
N GLY A 152 20.93 20.09 3.39
CA GLY A 152 19.56 20.28 3.00
C GLY A 152 18.76 21.24 3.86
N LYS A 153 17.49 21.39 3.55
CA LYS A 153 16.56 22.22 4.32
C LYS A 153 16.29 21.65 5.71
N HIS A 154 16.14 20.33 5.81
CA HIS A 154 15.74 19.63 7.02
C HIS A 154 16.87 18.82 7.66
N TYR A 155 17.88 18.45 6.88
CA TYR A 155 18.98 17.59 7.33
C TYR A 155 20.32 18.16 6.92
N GLN A 156 21.26 18.17 7.88
CA GLN A 156 22.69 18.42 7.66
C GLN A 156 23.42 17.16 8.10
N ILE A 157 24.01 16.45 7.13
CA ILE A 157 24.61 15.14 7.35
C ILE A 157 25.96 15.07 6.69
N SER A 158 26.97 14.66 7.47
CA SER A 158 28.27 14.22 6.98
C SER A 158 28.48 12.79 7.46
N ALA A 159 28.28 11.80 6.60
CA ALA A 159 28.20 10.41 7.02
C ALA A 159 28.85 9.44 6.04
N LEU A 160 29.41 8.38 6.60
CA LEU A 160 29.80 7.16 5.91
C LEU A 160 28.90 6.02 6.39
N MET A 161 28.45 5.17 5.48
CA MET A 161 27.55 4.08 5.83
C MET A 161 27.93 2.77 5.13
N GLU A 162 27.95 1.72 5.92
CA GLU A 162 27.94 0.31 5.52
C GLU A 162 26.85 -0.45 6.33
N PRO A 163 26.27 -1.53 5.79
CA PRO A 163 26.51 -2.12 4.47
C PRO A 163 25.82 -1.34 3.34
N LYS A 164 26.13 -1.69 2.10
CA LYS A 164 25.33 -1.28 0.93
C LYS A 164 24.22 -2.31 0.69
N PRO A 165 23.09 -1.94 0.05
CA PRO A 165 22.09 -2.93 -0.36
C PRO A 165 22.65 -3.87 -1.44
N LEU A 166 22.06 -5.06 -1.56
CA LEU A 166 22.35 -6.00 -2.67
C LEU A 166 21.69 -5.55 -3.97
N GLN A 167 20.51 -4.94 -3.86
CA GLN A 167 19.77 -4.44 -5.01
C GLN A 167 20.44 -3.19 -5.60
N ALA A 168 20.63 -3.16 -6.90
CA ALA A 168 21.20 -2.05 -7.64
C ALA A 168 20.13 -1.42 -8.56
N PRO A 169 20.05 -0.08 -8.63
CA PRO A 169 20.85 0.91 -7.91
C PRO A 169 20.48 1.01 -6.42
N HIS A 170 19.30 0.55 -6.01
CA HIS A 170 18.80 0.51 -4.63
C HIS A 170 17.53 -0.34 -4.54
N PRO A 171 17.06 -0.70 -3.33
CA PRO A 171 15.75 -1.32 -3.14
C PRO A 171 14.63 -0.46 -3.71
N PRO A 172 13.59 -1.04 -4.33
CA PRO A 172 12.52 -0.28 -4.96
C PRO A 172 11.68 0.47 -3.94
N PHE A 173 11.32 1.71 -4.27
CA PHE A 173 10.39 2.52 -3.51
C PHE A 173 8.99 2.41 -4.07
N PHE A 174 8.04 2.15 -3.19
CA PHE A 174 6.61 2.26 -3.44
C PHE A 174 6.08 3.50 -2.73
N LEU A 175 5.08 4.13 -3.29
CA LEU A 175 4.35 5.22 -2.65
C LEU A 175 2.91 5.19 -3.10
N GLY A 176 2.00 5.42 -2.17
CA GLY A 176 0.57 5.58 -2.43
C GLY A 176 0.09 6.98 -2.09
N GLY A 177 -1.04 7.34 -2.62
CA GLY A 177 -1.68 8.62 -2.31
C GLY A 177 -2.08 9.40 -3.56
N GLY A 178 -2.98 10.37 -3.37
CA GLY A 178 -3.56 11.15 -4.46
C GLY A 178 -3.35 12.67 -4.33
N SER A 179 -2.60 13.14 -3.32
CA SER A 179 -2.29 14.58 -3.20
C SER A 179 -1.21 14.98 -4.20
N ASP A 180 -1.18 16.26 -4.59
CA ASP A 180 -0.15 16.77 -5.49
C ASP A 180 1.26 16.48 -4.99
N GLN A 181 1.49 16.62 -3.68
CA GLN A 181 2.79 16.31 -3.08
C GLN A 181 3.14 14.82 -3.23
N ALA A 182 2.17 13.91 -2.96
CA ALA A 182 2.40 12.48 -3.11
C ALA A 182 2.72 12.11 -4.57
N LEU A 183 1.97 12.65 -5.53
CA LEU A 183 2.19 12.41 -6.96
C LEU A 183 3.55 12.94 -7.41
N GLU A 184 3.97 14.11 -6.93
CA GLU A 184 5.26 14.72 -7.25
C GLU A 184 6.44 13.92 -6.69
N ILE A 185 6.38 13.52 -5.40
CA ILE A 185 7.41 12.67 -4.78
C ILE A 185 7.47 11.31 -5.45
N SER A 186 6.32 10.74 -5.79
CA SER A 186 6.27 9.47 -6.50
C SER A 186 6.91 9.57 -7.90
N ALA A 187 6.58 10.60 -8.66
CA ALA A 187 7.17 10.87 -9.97
C ALA A 187 8.70 11.01 -9.90
N LYS A 188 9.20 11.58 -8.81
CA LYS A 188 10.63 11.83 -8.58
C LYS A 188 11.38 10.58 -8.10
N HIS A 189 10.77 9.74 -7.29
CA HIS A 189 11.49 8.71 -6.55
C HIS A 189 10.95 7.28 -6.67
N SER A 190 9.65 7.08 -6.90
CA SER A 190 9.06 5.76 -6.79
C SER A 190 9.38 4.87 -7.97
N THR A 191 9.57 3.58 -7.67
CA THR A 191 9.56 2.51 -8.67
C THR A 191 8.12 2.16 -9.03
N VAL A 192 7.23 2.13 -8.01
CA VAL A 192 5.80 1.85 -8.18
C VAL A 192 4.97 2.90 -7.45
N HIS A 193 4.01 3.48 -8.15
CA HIS A 193 2.95 4.27 -7.52
C HIS A 193 1.69 3.41 -7.36
N LEU A 194 1.20 3.26 -6.12
CA LEU A 194 -0.02 2.51 -5.81
C LEU A 194 -1.19 3.48 -5.65
N PHE A 195 -2.12 3.46 -6.60
CA PHE A 195 -3.38 4.18 -6.46
C PHE A 195 -4.33 3.45 -5.51
N TRP A 196 -5.19 4.20 -4.87
CA TRP A 196 -6.33 3.67 -4.14
C TRP A 196 -7.58 3.73 -5.04
N GLY A 197 -8.59 2.96 -4.67
CA GLY A 197 -9.76 2.72 -5.44
C GLY A 197 -10.32 3.89 -6.25
N ASP A 198 -10.39 3.66 -7.53
CA ASP A 198 -11.11 4.44 -8.53
C ASP A 198 -11.55 3.45 -9.60
N ARG A 199 -12.35 3.92 -10.57
CA ARG A 199 -12.67 3.14 -11.75
C ARG A 199 -11.45 3.02 -12.68
N PRO A 200 -11.31 1.96 -13.48
CA PRO A 200 -10.18 1.79 -14.39
C PRO A 200 -9.92 3.02 -15.29
N ALA A 201 -10.96 3.64 -15.84
CA ALA A 201 -10.82 4.85 -16.64
C ALA A 201 -10.22 6.04 -15.87
N GLY A 202 -10.63 6.23 -14.60
CA GLY A 202 -10.07 7.26 -13.72
C GLY A 202 -8.59 7.00 -13.41
N ILE A 203 -8.23 5.73 -13.22
CA ILE A 203 -6.83 5.33 -13.01
C ILE A 203 -5.99 5.59 -14.25
N ALA A 204 -6.49 5.31 -15.47
CA ALA A 204 -5.79 5.61 -16.71
C ALA A 204 -5.42 7.10 -16.83
N GLU A 205 -6.33 8.00 -16.45
CA GLU A 205 -6.05 9.44 -16.45
C GLU A 205 -5.01 9.83 -15.38
N LYS A 206 -5.11 9.26 -14.17
CA LYS A 206 -4.12 9.50 -13.12
C LYS A 206 -2.72 8.99 -13.51
N ILE A 207 -2.63 7.88 -14.22
CA ILE A 207 -1.36 7.35 -14.76
C ILE A 207 -0.75 8.35 -15.74
N LYS A 208 -1.54 8.94 -16.63
CA LYS A 208 -1.04 9.97 -17.59
C LYS A 208 -0.46 11.18 -16.84
N ASP A 209 -1.14 11.67 -15.80
CA ASP A 209 -0.65 12.79 -14.99
C ASP A 209 0.68 12.46 -14.31
N VAL A 210 0.76 11.33 -13.58
CA VAL A 210 1.99 10.97 -12.87
C VAL A 210 3.14 10.72 -13.85
N ARG A 211 2.88 10.08 -14.99
CA ARG A 211 3.88 9.88 -16.04
C ARG A 211 4.39 11.20 -16.64
N ALA A 212 3.50 12.17 -16.85
CA ALA A 212 3.89 13.51 -17.28
C ALA A 212 4.75 14.25 -16.25
N ARG A 213 4.46 14.08 -14.96
CA ARG A 213 5.31 14.60 -13.86
C ARG A 213 6.67 13.90 -13.87
N ALA A 214 6.71 12.58 -13.99
CA ALA A 214 7.95 11.79 -14.03
C ALA A 214 8.84 12.14 -15.23
N ALA A 215 8.26 12.54 -16.35
CA ALA A 215 8.98 12.99 -17.53
C ALA A 215 9.88 14.21 -17.23
N LYS A 216 9.48 15.10 -16.32
CA LYS A 216 10.29 16.25 -15.89
C LYS A 216 11.60 15.83 -15.21
N TYR A 217 11.66 14.64 -14.69
CA TYR A 217 12.82 14.02 -14.04
C TYR A 217 13.51 12.96 -14.92
N GLY A 218 13.11 12.84 -16.20
CA GLY A 218 13.64 11.80 -17.09
C GLY A 218 13.20 10.37 -16.72
N ARG A 219 12.07 10.21 -16.00
CA ARG A 219 11.64 8.94 -15.41
C ARG A 219 10.29 8.41 -15.92
N ALA A 220 9.77 8.97 -17.02
CA ALA A 220 8.45 8.58 -17.55
C ALA A 220 8.29 7.07 -17.78
N ASP A 221 9.37 6.41 -18.24
CA ASP A 221 9.38 4.97 -18.53
C ASP A 221 9.92 4.11 -17.38
N GLN A 222 10.36 4.73 -16.29
CA GLN A 222 10.91 4.03 -15.12
C GLN A 222 9.89 3.80 -14.03
N ILE A 223 8.81 4.60 -13.98
CA ILE A 223 7.77 4.47 -12.98
C ILE A 223 6.70 3.49 -13.45
N GLN A 224 6.37 2.56 -12.59
CA GLN A 224 5.28 1.60 -12.74
C GLN A 224 4.07 2.02 -11.90
N PHE A 225 2.91 1.50 -12.23
CA PHE A 225 1.66 1.84 -11.57
C PHE A 225 0.95 0.60 -11.07
N GLY A 226 0.21 0.75 -9.99
CA GLY A 226 -0.54 -0.34 -9.42
C GLY A 226 -1.72 0.14 -8.58
N MET A 227 -2.44 -0.84 -8.07
CA MET A 227 -3.64 -0.63 -7.27
C MET A 227 -3.49 -1.21 -5.88
N ARG A 228 -4.01 -0.50 -4.89
CA ARG A 228 -4.28 -1.01 -3.56
C ARG A 228 -5.77 -1.30 -3.44
N LEU A 229 -6.15 -2.57 -3.46
CA LEU A 229 -7.55 -3.03 -3.50
C LEU A 229 -7.83 -4.08 -2.43
N GLN A 230 -9.10 -4.19 -2.06
CA GLN A 230 -9.63 -5.32 -1.29
C GLN A 230 -10.20 -6.36 -2.25
N ILE A 231 -10.24 -7.61 -1.84
CA ILE A 231 -10.80 -8.72 -2.62
C ILE A 231 -11.88 -9.42 -1.79
N VAL A 232 -13.05 -9.60 -2.40
CA VAL A 232 -14.13 -10.45 -1.87
C VAL A 232 -14.48 -11.43 -2.97
N CYS A 233 -13.80 -12.57 -2.99
CA CYS A 233 -13.97 -13.62 -3.98
C CYS A 233 -14.63 -14.85 -3.34
N ARG A 234 -15.66 -15.39 -3.99
CA ARG A 234 -16.33 -16.65 -3.61
C ARG A 234 -16.58 -17.48 -4.86
N GLU A 235 -17.10 -18.69 -4.71
CA GLU A 235 -17.38 -19.60 -5.83
C GLU A 235 -18.39 -18.99 -6.81
N THR A 236 -19.43 -18.35 -6.30
CA THR A 236 -20.46 -17.67 -7.09
C THR A 236 -20.50 -16.17 -6.80
N GLU A 237 -21.07 -15.41 -7.73
CA GLU A 237 -21.27 -13.97 -7.57
C GLU A 237 -22.19 -13.65 -6.39
N GLU A 238 -23.25 -14.43 -6.21
CA GLU A 238 -24.18 -14.25 -5.08
C GLU A 238 -23.50 -14.45 -3.74
N GLU A 239 -22.69 -15.50 -3.61
CA GLU A 239 -21.91 -15.75 -2.40
C GLU A 239 -20.90 -14.63 -2.12
N ALA A 240 -20.26 -14.08 -3.16
CA ALA A 240 -19.33 -12.97 -3.03
C ALA A 240 -20.01 -11.70 -2.52
N TRP A 241 -21.16 -11.34 -3.11
CA TRP A 241 -21.94 -10.20 -2.63
C TRP A 241 -22.49 -10.39 -1.22
N ALA A 242 -22.99 -11.58 -0.89
CA ALA A 242 -23.41 -11.90 0.47
C ALA A 242 -22.24 -11.82 1.47
N ALA A 243 -21.02 -12.20 1.07
CA ALA A 243 -19.83 -12.05 1.89
C ALA A 243 -19.44 -10.59 2.08
N ALA A 244 -19.54 -9.77 1.02
CA ALA A 244 -19.29 -8.33 1.09
C ALA A 244 -20.26 -7.64 2.06
N GLU A 245 -21.56 -7.93 1.96
CA GLU A 245 -22.57 -7.38 2.86
C GLU A 245 -22.34 -7.79 4.32
N ARG A 246 -21.92 -9.04 4.56
CA ARG A 246 -21.60 -9.49 5.92
C ARG A 246 -20.42 -8.72 6.55
N LEU A 247 -19.44 -8.28 5.76
CA LEU A 247 -18.31 -7.50 6.28
C LEU A 247 -18.71 -6.18 6.92
N ILE A 248 -19.84 -5.60 6.48
CA ILE A 248 -20.35 -4.32 6.97
C ILE A 248 -21.71 -4.47 7.65
N ALA A 249 -22.13 -5.69 7.96
CA ALA A 249 -23.44 -5.97 8.57
C ALA A 249 -23.58 -5.22 9.90
N GLY A 250 -24.68 -4.49 10.05
CA GLY A 250 -24.94 -3.66 11.24
C GLY A 250 -24.32 -2.26 11.20
N ALA A 251 -23.54 -1.91 10.20
CA ALA A 251 -23.03 -0.55 10.02
C ALA A 251 -24.18 0.40 9.67
N THR A 252 -24.35 1.43 10.48
CA THR A 252 -25.30 2.52 10.19
C THR A 252 -24.55 3.68 9.52
N LYS A 253 -25.29 4.53 8.80
CA LYS A 253 -24.70 5.77 8.24
C LYS A 253 -24.07 6.67 9.31
N PHE A 254 -24.54 6.59 10.54
CA PHE A 254 -24.04 7.35 11.68
C PHE A 254 -22.72 6.79 12.22
N GLU A 255 -22.59 5.45 12.32
CA GLU A 255 -21.35 4.78 12.70
C GLU A 255 -20.25 5.01 11.67
N LEU A 256 -20.62 5.03 10.39
CA LEU A 256 -19.75 5.40 9.29
C LEU A 256 -19.16 6.79 9.47
N ALA A 257 -20.02 7.76 9.88
CA ALA A 257 -19.61 9.12 10.16
C ALA A 257 -18.62 9.21 11.34
N ASN A 258 -18.83 8.41 12.38
CA ASN A 258 -18.02 8.44 13.60
C ASN A 258 -16.71 7.67 13.48
N MET A 259 -16.70 6.55 12.76
CA MET A 259 -15.49 5.74 12.55
C MET A 259 -14.42 6.48 11.73
N HIS A 260 -14.83 7.40 10.89
CA HIS A 260 -13.93 8.27 10.12
C HIS A 260 -13.66 9.62 10.78
N GLY A 261 -13.80 9.73 12.11
CA GLY A 261 -13.51 10.96 12.85
C GLY A 261 -14.34 12.17 12.42
N GLY A 262 -15.63 11.95 12.15
CA GLY A 262 -16.52 13.02 11.67
C GLY A 262 -16.37 13.33 10.17
N GLN A 263 -15.75 12.46 9.40
CA GLN A 263 -15.51 12.63 7.95
C GLN A 263 -16.80 12.73 7.11
N ALA A 264 -17.96 12.33 7.65
CA ALA A 264 -19.25 12.54 7.00
C ALA A 264 -19.67 14.02 6.92
N SER A 265 -19.02 14.90 7.68
CA SER A 265 -19.14 16.34 7.46
C SER A 265 -18.24 16.79 6.30
N ALA A 266 -18.64 17.85 5.59
CA ALA A 266 -17.81 18.43 4.52
C ALA A 266 -16.41 18.85 5.02
N GLU A 267 -16.28 19.20 6.30
CA GLU A 267 -15.01 19.53 6.94
C GLU A 267 -14.17 18.27 7.27
N GLY A 268 -14.80 17.20 7.77
CA GLY A 268 -14.16 15.93 8.01
C GLY A 268 -13.61 15.32 6.72
N ILE A 269 -14.40 15.37 5.62
CA ILE A 269 -13.94 14.90 4.30
C ILE A 269 -12.73 15.71 3.81
N ARG A 270 -12.69 17.02 4.03
CA ARG A 270 -11.54 17.87 3.65
C ARG A 270 -10.28 17.56 4.44
N ARG A 271 -10.40 17.07 5.67
CA ARG A 271 -9.26 16.69 6.54
C ARG A 271 -8.70 15.29 6.21
N THR A 272 -9.43 14.47 5.48
CA THR A 272 -8.98 13.12 5.10
C THR A 272 -7.97 13.15 3.95
N SER A 273 -7.39 12.01 3.63
CA SER A 273 -6.48 11.85 2.50
C SER A 273 -7.18 12.14 1.17
N ALA A 274 -6.40 12.56 0.16
CA ALA A 274 -6.94 12.78 -1.20
C ALA A 274 -7.61 11.51 -1.75
N ALA A 275 -7.03 10.33 -1.48
CA ALA A 275 -7.61 9.06 -1.91
C ALA A 275 -8.97 8.75 -1.25
N ASN A 276 -9.14 9.09 0.03
CA ASN A 276 -10.46 8.96 0.69
C ASN A 276 -11.48 9.96 0.10
N ARG A 277 -11.06 11.18 -0.22
CA ARG A 277 -11.95 12.14 -0.89
C ARG A 277 -12.41 11.65 -2.25
N ASP A 278 -11.54 10.98 -3.00
CA ASP A 278 -11.90 10.35 -4.28
C ASP A 278 -12.97 9.26 -4.10
N VAL A 279 -12.86 8.43 -3.06
CA VAL A 279 -13.89 7.41 -2.75
C VAL A 279 -15.23 8.05 -2.43
N TRP A 280 -15.27 9.15 -1.66
CA TRP A 280 -16.50 9.88 -1.37
C TRP A 280 -17.11 10.50 -2.62
N ARG A 281 -16.30 11.06 -3.50
CA ARG A 281 -16.74 11.59 -4.81
C ARG A 281 -17.39 10.50 -5.65
N LEU A 282 -16.77 9.32 -5.72
CA LEU A 282 -17.30 8.18 -6.46
C LEU A 282 -18.64 7.67 -5.90
N LEU A 283 -18.82 7.72 -4.58
CA LEU A 283 -20.08 7.42 -3.92
C LEU A 283 -21.18 8.41 -4.35
N GLU A 284 -20.89 9.70 -4.34
CA GLU A 284 -21.84 10.75 -4.77
C GLU A 284 -22.19 10.58 -6.25
N GLU A 285 -21.21 10.38 -7.13
CA GLU A 285 -21.40 10.16 -8.55
C GLU A 285 -22.25 8.92 -8.87
N SER A 286 -22.18 7.87 -8.04
CA SER A 286 -22.99 6.65 -8.18
C SER A 286 -24.36 6.72 -7.51
N GLY A 287 -24.82 7.91 -7.13
CA GLY A 287 -26.10 8.11 -6.45
C GLY A 287 -26.17 7.50 -5.05
N ASN A 288 -25.06 7.53 -4.33
CA ASN A 288 -24.85 6.87 -3.04
C ASN A 288 -24.97 5.33 -3.09
N SER A 289 -24.87 4.73 -4.27
CA SER A 289 -24.67 3.29 -4.40
C SER A 289 -23.24 2.94 -3.97
N LEU A 290 -23.08 1.91 -3.16
CA LEU A 290 -21.77 1.41 -2.80
C LEU A 290 -21.05 0.74 -3.98
N LYS A 291 -21.77 0.36 -5.02
CA LYS A 291 -21.21 -0.16 -6.29
C LYS A 291 -20.86 1.02 -7.19
N ILE A 292 -19.59 1.21 -7.48
CA ILE A 292 -19.07 2.25 -8.37
C ILE A 292 -18.74 1.74 -9.77
N HIS A 293 -18.76 0.43 -9.95
CA HIS A 293 -18.54 -0.33 -11.18
C HIS A 293 -19.19 -1.72 -10.98
N PRO A 294 -19.46 -2.53 -12.01
CA PRO A 294 -20.14 -3.83 -11.85
C PRO A 294 -19.59 -4.73 -10.74
N HIS A 295 -18.27 -4.75 -10.56
CA HIS A 295 -17.60 -5.55 -9.53
C HIS A 295 -16.71 -4.71 -8.59
N LEU A 296 -16.82 -3.37 -8.58
CA LEU A 296 -16.12 -2.50 -7.63
C LEU A 296 -17.09 -1.94 -6.60
N TRP A 297 -16.76 -2.15 -5.33
CA TRP A 297 -17.60 -1.85 -4.18
C TRP A 297 -16.84 -1.06 -3.13
N THR A 298 -17.46 0.00 -2.63
CA THR A 298 -16.85 0.91 -1.66
C THR A 298 -17.23 0.62 -0.20
N GLY A 299 -17.95 -0.46 0.05
CA GLY A 299 -18.53 -0.75 1.37
C GLY A 299 -17.50 -0.82 2.49
N ILE A 300 -16.31 -1.31 2.25
CA ILE A 300 -15.25 -1.37 3.27
C ILE A 300 -14.80 0.04 3.69
N SER A 301 -14.81 1.02 2.79
CA SER A 301 -14.52 2.42 3.10
C SER A 301 -15.49 3.01 4.13
N MET A 302 -16.67 2.42 4.27
CA MET A 302 -17.69 2.84 5.21
C MET A 302 -17.34 2.47 6.67
N VAL A 303 -16.58 1.43 6.89
CA VAL A 303 -16.29 0.85 8.22
C VAL A 303 -14.81 0.83 8.56
N ARG A 304 -13.96 1.29 7.64
CA ARG A 304 -12.51 1.30 7.80
C ARG A 304 -11.88 2.48 7.06
N SER A 305 -10.89 3.13 7.66
CA SER A 305 -10.01 4.08 6.97
C SER A 305 -9.00 3.36 6.08
N GLY A 306 -8.45 4.06 5.09
CA GLY A 306 -7.48 3.53 4.13
C GLY A 306 -8.15 2.97 2.88
N ALA A 307 -7.43 2.13 2.13
CA ALA A 307 -7.94 1.56 0.89
C ALA A 307 -9.13 0.62 1.16
N GLY A 308 -10.32 1.05 0.79
CA GLY A 308 -11.57 0.38 1.08
C GLY A 308 -12.41 0.02 -0.13
N VAL A 309 -11.90 0.21 -1.35
CA VAL A 309 -12.56 -0.29 -2.56
C VAL A 309 -12.20 -1.76 -2.76
N ALA A 310 -13.23 -2.58 -2.91
CA ALA A 310 -13.11 -4.01 -3.10
C ALA A 310 -13.54 -4.45 -4.51
N VAL A 311 -12.84 -5.44 -5.04
CA VAL A 311 -13.31 -6.23 -6.17
C VAL A 311 -14.15 -7.37 -5.61
N VAL A 312 -15.42 -7.45 -6.01
CA VAL A 312 -16.39 -8.44 -5.50
C VAL A 312 -16.91 -9.28 -6.67
N GLY A 313 -16.78 -10.60 -6.56
CA GLY A 313 -17.28 -11.50 -7.59
C GLY A 313 -16.77 -12.93 -7.45
N ASN A 314 -17.12 -13.76 -8.42
CA ASN A 314 -16.50 -15.06 -8.59
C ASN A 314 -15.07 -14.92 -9.16
N PRO A 315 -14.26 -15.99 -9.23
CA PRO A 315 -12.87 -15.90 -9.68
C PRO A 315 -12.68 -15.25 -11.05
N GLU A 316 -13.54 -15.58 -12.03
CA GLU A 316 -13.48 -15.02 -13.38
C GLU A 316 -13.79 -13.52 -13.38
N GLN A 317 -14.82 -13.10 -12.65
CA GLN A 317 -15.21 -11.68 -12.52
C GLN A 317 -14.14 -10.85 -11.82
N VAL A 318 -13.53 -11.41 -10.78
CA VAL A 318 -12.40 -10.76 -10.07
C VAL A 318 -11.20 -10.61 -11.01
N ALA A 319 -10.85 -11.67 -11.74
CA ALA A 319 -9.75 -11.63 -12.71
C ALA A 319 -10.02 -10.61 -13.83
N ALA A 320 -11.22 -10.63 -14.40
CA ALA A 320 -11.61 -9.69 -15.46
C ALA A 320 -11.56 -8.23 -15.00
N THR A 321 -12.02 -7.94 -13.76
CA THR A 321 -11.96 -6.58 -13.21
C THR A 321 -10.52 -6.13 -12.96
N LEU A 322 -9.64 -7.03 -12.51
CA LEU A 322 -8.22 -6.71 -12.38
C LEU A 322 -7.56 -6.47 -13.74
N ASP A 323 -7.97 -7.21 -14.78
CA ASP A 323 -7.50 -7.00 -16.15
C ASP A 323 -7.91 -5.63 -16.72
N GLU A 324 -9.07 -5.08 -16.35
CA GLU A 324 -9.43 -3.71 -16.72
C GLU A 324 -8.42 -2.68 -16.16
N PHE A 325 -7.87 -2.91 -14.94
CA PHE A 325 -6.80 -2.07 -14.40
C PHE A 325 -5.47 -2.32 -15.09
N VAL A 326 -5.18 -3.56 -15.52
CA VAL A 326 -4.00 -3.84 -16.35
C VAL A 326 -4.08 -3.10 -17.67
N ASP A 327 -5.23 -3.10 -18.33
CA ASP A 327 -5.47 -2.35 -19.56
C ASP A 327 -5.37 -0.83 -19.36
N ALA A 328 -5.73 -0.35 -18.17
CA ALA A 328 -5.51 1.05 -17.76
C ALA A 328 -4.03 1.40 -17.54
N GLY A 329 -3.14 0.40 -17.45
CA GLY A 329 -1.69 0.60 -17.28
C GLY A 329 -1.12 0.16 -15.94
N CYS A 330 -1.88 -0.53 -15.09
CA CYS A 330 -1.39 -1.08 -13.83
C CYS A 330 -0.66 -2.40 -14.03
N THR A 331 0.48 -2.55 -13.35
CA THR A 331 1.29 -3.78 -13.37
C THR A 331 1.58 -4.33 -11.98
N SER A 332 1.11 -3.67 -10.91
CA SER A 332 1.32 -4.10 -9.53
C SER A 332 0.05 -3.99 -8.72
N PHE A 333 -0.30 -5.03 -7.99
CA PHE A 333 -1.52 -5.07 -7.18
C PHE A 333 -1.19 -5.43 -5.74
N CYS A 334 -1.37 -4.50 -4.83
CA CYS A 334 -1.28 -4.73 -3.39
C CYS A 334 -2.68 -5.02 -2.86
N LEU A 335 -2.95 -6.27 -2.56
CA LEU A 335 -4.28 -6.77 -2.26
C LEU A 335 -4.45 -7.10 -0.78
N SER A 336 -5.68 -7.17 -0.34
CA SER A 336 -6.09 -7.72 0.95
C SER A 336 -7.53 -8.21 0.90
N GLY A 337 -7.96 -8.93 1.92
CA GLY A 337 -9.33 -9.42 2.08
C GLY A 337 -9.54 -9.95 3.48
N TYR A 338 -10.76 -10.20 3.87
CA TYR A 338 -11.14 -10.56 5.23
C TYR A 338 -11.83 -11.93 5.31
N PRO A 339 -11.42 -12.83 6.24
CA PRO A 339 -10.12 -12.82 6.95
C PRO A 339 -8.96 -12.96 5.98
N HIS A 340 -7.80 -12.37 6.31
CA HIS A 340 -6.70 -12.19 5.34
C HIS A 340 -6.12 -13.51 4.83
N ALA A 341 -5.93 -14.52 5.68
CA ALA A 341 -5.37 -15.81 5.26
C ALA A 341 -6.31 -16.55 4.31
N ASP A 342 -7.62 -16.60 4.63
CA ASP A 342 -8.61 -17.28 3.78
C ASP A 342 -8.79 -16.56 2.44
N ALA A 343 -8.86 -15.23 2.47
CA ALA A 343 -8.96 -14.42 1.26
C ALA A 343 -7.72 -14.59 0.37
N ALA A 344 -6.52 -14.63 0.94
CA ALA A 344 -5.28 -14.88 0.21
C ALA A 344 -5.27 -16.27 -0.44
N ARG A 345 -5.70 -17.29 0.29
CA ARG A 345 -5.78 -18.68 -0.21
C ARG A 345 -6.75 -18.79 -1.38
N ILE A 346 -7.94 -18.22 -1.25
CA ILE A 346 -8.94 -18.21 -2.34
C ILE A 346 -8.37 -17.48 -3.57
N PHE A 347 -7.72 -16.34 -3.37
CA PHE A 347 -7.13 -15.58 -4.46
C PHE A 347 -5.99 -16.37 -5.15
N ALA A 348 -5.09 -16.96 -4.37
CA ALA A 348 -4.00 -17.76 -4.89
C ALA A 348 -4.48 -18.97 -5.70
N ASP A 349 -5.45 -19.71 -5.15
CA ASP A 349 -5.91 -20.96 -5.75
C ASP A 349 -6.86 -20.74 -6.94
N ARG A 350 -7.63 -19.65 -6.94
CA ARG A 350 -8.75 -19.46 -7.86
C ARG A 350 -8.60 -18.29 -8.83
N VAL A 351 -7.85 -17.24 -8.45
CA VAL A 351 -7.73 -16.03 -9.30
C VAL A 351 -6.36 -15.95 -9.96
N LEU A 352 -5.26 -16.21 -9.25
CA LEU A 352 -3.92 -16.18 -9.85
C LEU A 352 -3.75 -17.05 -11.09
N PRO A 353 -4.41 -18.23 -11.24
CA PRO A 353 -4.32 -19.02 -12.46
C PRO A 353 -4.73 -18.28 -13.74
N TYR A 354 -5.63 -17.30 -13.67
CA TYR A 354 -6.01 -16.46 -14.83
C TYR A 354 -4.85 -15.55 -15.32
N PHE A 355 -3.86 -15.31 -14.47
CA PHE A 355 -2.69 -14.48 -14.79
C PHE A 355 -1.43 -15.31 -15.07
N GLN A 356 -1.54 -16.65 -15.09
CA GLN A 356 -0.41 -17.53 -15.36
C GLN A 356 0.25 -17.18 -16.71
N GLY A 357 1.58 -17.09 -16.72
CA GLY A 357 2.37 -16.65 -17.89
C GLY A 357 2.45 -15.14 -18.09
N ARG A 358 1.67 -14.34 -17.34
CA ARG A 358 1.72 -12.88 -17.32
C ARG A 358 2.33 -12.32 -16.03
N MET A 359 2.48 -13.15 -15.02
CA MET A 359 3.06 -12.77 -13.73
C MET A 359 4.58 -12.64 -13.82
N SER A 360 5.12 -11.72 -13.04
CA SER A 360 6.56 -11.58 -12.85
C SER A 360 7.04 -12.51 -11.73
N GLU A 361 8.14 -13.21 -11.96
CA GLU A 361 8.83 -13.99 -10.92
C GLU A 361 9.59 -13.11 -9.92
N SER A 362 9.74 -11.83 -10.21
CA SER A 362 10.48 -10.89 -9.38
C SER A 362 9.68 -9.62 -9.12
N ILE A 363 9.98 -8.98 -8.00
CA ILE A 363 9.46 -7.64 -7.68
C ILE A 363 9.93 -6.62 -8.72
N PRO A 364 9.18 -5.50 -8.90
CA PRO A 364 9.64 -4.37 -9.68
C PRO A 364 10.99 -3.87 -9.16
N ARG A 365 11.95 -3.63 -10.06
CA ARG A 365 13.28 -3.12 -9.69
C ARG A 365 13.36 -1.63 -9.93
N ALA A 366 14.16 -0.95 -9.10
CA ALA A 366 14.56 0.43 -9.36
C ALA A 366 15.41 0.49 -10.65
N ALA A 367 15.26 1.57 -11.42
CA ALA A 367 15.99 1.83 -12.67
C ALA A 367 17.09 2.87 -12.47
#